data_de4f37f2ca36adeccbda06c777a0072c
#
_entry.id   de4f37f2ca36adeccbda06c777a0072c
#
_cell.length_a   1.000
_cell.length_b   1.000
_cell.length_c   1.000
_cell.angle_alpha   90.00
_cell.angle_beta   90.00
_cell.angle_gamma   90.00
#
_symmetry.space_group_name_H-M   'P 1'
#
loop_
_entity.id
_entity.type
_entity.pdbx_description
1 polymer ?
#
loop_
_entity_poly.entity_id
_entity_poly.type
_entity_poly.pdbx_seq_one_letter_code
_entity_poly.pdbx_strand_id
1 'polypeptide(L)'
;EPYQSLIKSVIFQQLHPKAGKAIFARFLLIFDNKFPDDKSILEKSSIKIKSCGLSQNKLLTILEIASQSANKKLPTSIEIIKMRDDEIIKLFTTIKGVGEWTVQMLLIFNLGRLDIIPQNDLAIRKNYQKLKKLPNPITPKEIGMISKSWRPYRSVASWYLWGIE
;
A
#
# COMPACT_ATOMS: atom_id res chain seq x y z
N GLU A 1 1.83 12.85 2.95
CA GLU A 1 2.43 12.93 1.62
C GLU A 1 2.37 11.58 0.91
N PRO A 2 1.96 11.52 -0.39
CA PRO A 2 1.84 10.27 -1.13
C PRO A 2 3.15 9.46 -1.16
N TYR A 3 4.27 10.14 -1.32
CA TYR A 3 5.61 9.59 -1.25
C TYR A 3 5.85 8.77 0.03
N GLN A 4 5.57 9.36 1.20
CA GLN A 4 5.75 8.70 2.49
C GLN A 4 4.84 7.48 2.65
N SER A 5 3.60 7.62 2.19
CA SER A 5 2.60 6.56 2.25
C SER A 5 2.97 5.37 1.38
N LEU A 6 3.51 5.60 0.18
CA LEU A 6 4.00 4.54 -0.70
C LEU A 6 5.16 3.78 -0.07
N ILE A 7 6.17 4.48 0.44
CA ILE A 7 7.32 3.85 1.09
C ILE A 7 6.87 3.01 2.29
N LYS A 8 6.01 3.57 3.14
CA LYS A 8 5.44 2.84 4.28
C LYS A 8 4.70 1.59 3.81
N SER A 9 3.85 1.70 2.79
CA SER A 9 3.12 0.55 2.24
C SER A 9 4.07 -0.54 1.71
N VAL A 10 5.14 -0.15 0.99
CA VAL A 10 6.16 -1.11 0.50
C VAL A 10 6.86 -1.82 1.67
N ILE A 11 7.20 -1.11 2.75
CA ILE A 11 7.81 -1.73 3.93
C ILE A 11 6.91 -2.80 4.52
N PHE A 12 5.60 -2.54 4.58
CA PHE A 12 4.62 -3.45 5.19
C PHE A 12 4.13 -4.57 4.27
N GLN A 13 4.42 -4.55 2.96
CA GLN A 13 4.01 -5.60 2.02
C GLN A 13 4.37 -7.01 2.52
N GLN A 14 3.40 -7.94 2.49
CA GLN A 14 3.59 -9.37 2.80
C GLN A 14 4.23 -9.64 4.17
N LEU A 15 4.01 -8.77 5.15
CA LEU A 15 4.53 -8.93 6.51
C LEU A 15 3.38 -8.96 7.52
N HIS A 16 3.61 -9.73 8.59
CA HIS A 16 2.78 -9.59 9.77
C HIS A 16 2.96 -8.17 10.36
N PRO A 17 1.89 -7.51 10.87
CA PRO A 17 1.95 -6.13 11.35
C PRO A 17 3.08 -5.84 12.35
N LYS A 18 3.38 -6.77 13.28
CA LYS A 18 4.49 -6.63 14.24
C LYS A 18 5.85 -6.54 13.55
N ALA A 19 6.09 -7.40 12.55
CA ALA A 19 7.35 -7.39 11.78
C ALA A 19 7.48 -6.11 10.95
N GLY A 20 6.42 -5.69 10.28
CA GLY A 20 6.39 -4.42 9.54
C GLY A 20 6.71 -3.21 10.42
N LYS A 21 6.09 -3.12 11.61
CA LYS A 21 6.36 -2.06 12.58
C LYS A 21 7.83 -2.06 13.04
N ALA A 22 8.42 -3.22 13.30
CA ALA A 22 9.81 -3.33 13.72
C ALA A 22 10.78 -2.89 12.61
N ILE A 23 10.54 -3.27 11.35
CA ILE A 23 11.35 -2.84 10.21
C ILE A 23 11.20 -1.33 10.01
N PHE A 24 9.98 -0.81 10.05
CA PHE A 24 9.71 0.61 9.89
C PHE A 24 10.38 1.45 10.98
N ALA A 25 10.35 1.01 12.24
CA ALA A 25 11.06 1.70 13.32
C ALA A 25 12.57 1.75 13.07
N ARG A 26 13.19 0.61 12.66
CA ARG A 26 14.62 0.58 12.30
C ARG A 26 14.92 1.43 11.06
N PHE A 27 14.02 1.49 10.09
CA PHE A 27 14.15 2.38 8.94
C PHE A 27 14.21 3.85 9.39
N LEU A 28 13.32 4.29 10.28
CA LEU A 28 13.33 5.65 10.82
C LEU A 28 14.60 5.94 11.62
N LEU A 29 15.11 4.98 12.40
CA LEU A 29 16.38 5.15 13.15
C LEU A 29 17.57 5.48 12.24
N ILE A 30 17.61 4.99 11.00
CA ILE A 30 18.65 5.34 10.02
C ILE A 30 18.62 6.84 9.66
N PHE A 31 17.48 7.49 9.86
CA PHE A 31 17.21 8.88 9.51
C PHE A 31 16.80 9.71 10.76
N ASP A 32 17.46 9.48 11.88
CA ASP A 32 17.31 10.23 13.13
C ASP A 32 15.85 10.31 13.65
N ASN A 33 15.12 9.20 13.52
CA ASN A 33 13.69 9.07 13.89
C ASN A 33 12.74 10.01 13.12
N LYS A 34 13.16 10.57 12.01
CA LYS A 34 12.31 11.36 11.11
C LYS A 34 12.06 10.58 9.83
N PHE A 35 10.90 10.81 9.22
CA PHE A 35 10.66 10.26 7.89
C PHE A 35 11.56 11.01 6.89
N PRO A 36 12.45 10.30 6.17
CA PRO A 36 13.41 10.96 5.27
C PRO A 36 12.70 11.58 4.05
N ASP A 37 13.23 12.67 3.55
CA ASP A 37 12.92 13.17 2.22
C ASP A 37 13.60 12.28 1.14
N ASP A 38 13.23 12.51 -0.09
CA ASP A 38 13.70 11.71 -1.23
C ASP A 38 15.22 11.81 -1.43
N LYS A 39 15.80 13.00 -1.24
CA LYS A 39 17.25 13.21 -1.34
C LYS A 39 17.99 12.44 -0.25
N SER A 40 17.53 12.52 0.98
CA SER A 40 18.11 11.78 2.11
C SER A 40 18.14 10.27 1.86
N ILE A 41 17.11 9.71 1.22
CA ILE A 41 17.11 8.28 0.83
C ILE A 41 18.14 8.00 -0.26
N LEU A 42 18.20 8.83 -1.31
CA LEU A 42 19.08 8.61 -2.45
C LEU A 42 20.57 8.77 -2.09
N GLU A 43 20.90 9.66 -1.15
CA GLU A 43 22.26 9.90 -0.68
C GLU A 43 22.72 8.86 0.36
N LYS A 44 21.79 8.20 1.05
CA LYS A 44 22.13 7.19 2.06
C LYS A 44 22.62 5.89 1.42
N SER A 45 23.64 5.29 2.01
CA SER A 45 24.12 3.97 1.57
C SER A 45 22.98 2.94 1.50
N SER A 46 22.80 2.31 0.35
CA SER A 46 21.81 1.25 0.13
C SER A 46 21.99 0.06 1.08
N ILE A 47 23.24 -0.25 1.46
CA ILE A 47 23.56 -1.28 2.46
C ILE A 47 22.98 -0.90 3.81
N LYS A 48 23.14 0.38 4.21
CA LYS A 48 22.60 0.87 5.48
C LYS A 48 21.08 0.87 5.50
N ILE A 49 20.42 1.28 4.41
CA ILE A 49 18.95 1.21 4.33
C ILE A 49 18.48 -0.25 4.38
N LYS A 50 19.14 -1.16 3.66
CA LYS A 50 18.81 -2.59 3.65
C LYS A 50 18.94 -3.23 5.02
N SER A 51 19.90 -2.80 5.84
CA SER A 51 20.17 -3.38 7.16
C SER A 51 19.02 -3.24 8.16
N CYS A 52 18.01 -2.41 7.89
CA CYS A 52 16.81 -2.36 8.74
C CYS A 52 15.90 -3.60 8.60
N GLY A 53 16.21 -4.52 7.68
CA GLY A 53 15.47 -5.76 7.44
C GLY A 53 14.65 -5.76 6.16
N LEU A 54 14.98 -4.90 5.20
CA LEU A 54 14.33 -4.87 3.89
C LEU A 54 14.87 -5.98 2.97
N SER A 55 13.98 -6.60 2.20
CA SER A 55 14.40 -7.42 1.06
C SER A 55 15.02 -6.56 -0.03
N GLN A 56 15.80 -7.19 -0.91
CA GLN A 56 16.42 -6.48 -2.04
C GLN A 56 15.36 -5.78 -2.92
N ASN A 57 14.24 -6.46 -3.20
CA ASN A 57 13.18 -5.89 -4.03
C ASN A 57 12.53 -4.67 -3.37
N LYS A 58 12.26 -4.71 -2.06
CA LYS A 58 11.71 -3.57 -1.32
C LYS A 58 12.67 -2.38 -1.31
N LEU A 59 13.97 -2.63 -1.12
CA LEU A 59 14.98 -1.58 -1.21
C LEU A 59 14.95 -0.90 -2.58
N LEU A 60 14.98 -1.68 -3.65
CA LEU A 60 14.94 -1.14 -5.03
C LEU A 60 13.67 -0.34 -5.29
N THR A 61 12.52 -0.83 -4.81
CA THR A 61 11.24 -0.09 -4.93
C THR A 61 11.28 1.23 -4.17
N ILE A 62 11.84 1.26 -2.97
CA ILE A 62 11.97 2.49 -2.16
C ILE A 62 12.89 3.51 -2.85
N LEU A 63 14.02 3.06 -3.41
CA LEU A 63 14.92 3.92 -4.18
C LEU A 63 14.26 4.48 -5.44
N GLU A 64 13.46 3.67 -6.14
CA GLU A 64 12.68 4.11 -7.30
C GLU A 64 11.64 5.16 -6.93
N ILE A 65 10.88 4.94 -5.84
CA ILE A 65 9.91 5.92 -5.34
C ILE A 65 10.62 7.24 -4.99
N ALA A 66 11.77 7.17 -4.31
CA ALA A 66 12.56 8.35 -3.97
C ALA A 66 13.06 9.09 -5.22
N SER A 67 13.55 8.34 -6.23
CA SER A 67 13.98 8.90 -7.50
C SER A 67 12.83 9.61 -8.24
N GLN A 68 11.66 9.00 -8.30
CA GLN A 68 10.50 9.61 -8.95
C GLN A 68 10.00 10.85 -8.21
N SER A 69 10.06 10.85 -6.87
CA SER A 69 9.75 12.02 -6.04
C SER A 69 10.73 13.16 -6.32
N ALA A 70 12.03 12.92 -6.26
CA ALA A 70 13.08 13.90 -6.51
C ALA A 70 12.98 14.53 -7.92
N ASN A 71 12.52 13.75 -8.90
CA ASN A 71 12.28 14.19 -10.28
C ASN A 71 10.87 14.81 -10.47
N LYS A 72 10.11 15.05 -9.41
CA LYS A 72 8.76 15.64 -9.43
C LYS A 72 7.77 14.88 -10.33
N LYS A 73 7.93 13.55 -10.44
CA LYS A 73 7.02 12.66 -11.18
C LYS A 73 5.86 12.14 -10.33
N LEU A 74 5.95 12.28 -9.01
CA LEU A 74 4.87 11.93 -8.10
C LEU A 74 4.01 13.15 -7.82
N PRO A 75 2.66 12.99 -7.75
CA PRO A 75 1.77 14.09 -7.41
C PRO A 75 1.97 14.51 -5.95
N THR A 76 1.77 15.78 -5.70
CA THR A 76 1.66 16.32 -4.34
C THR A 76 0.37 15.88 -3.66
N SER A 77 0.24 16.09 -2.34
CA SER A 77 -0.99 15.81 -1.60
C SER A 77 -2.20 16.61 -2.12
N ILE A 78 -1.98 17.81 -2.66
CA ILE A 78 -3.04 18.64 -3.22
C ILE A 78 -3.51 18.11 -4.59
N GLU A 79 -2.57 17.65 -5.40
CA GLU A 79 -2.87 17.13 -6.74
C GLU A 79 -3.56 15.77 -6.67
N ILE A 80 -3.07 14.85 -5.83
CA ILE A 80 -3.60 13.50 -5.75
C ILE A 80 -5.05 13.44 -5.25
N ILE A 81 -5.47 14.38 -4.39
CA ILE A 81 -6.85 14.46 -3.91
C ILE A 81 -7.83 14.72 -5.05
N LYS A 82 -7.40 15.46 -6.08
CA LYS A 82 -8.21 15.82 -7.25
C LYS A 82 -8.23 14.73 -8.33
N MET A 83 -7.31 13.77 -8.27
CA MET A 83 -7.21 12.68 -9.24
C MET A 83 -8.29 11.62 -8.98
N ARG A 84 -8.71 10.94 -10.05
CA ARG A 84 -9.57 9.76 -9.96
C ARG A 84 -8.77 8.56 -9.48
N ASP A 85 -9.45 7.60 -8.87
CA ASP A 85 -8.82 6.40 -8.30
C ASP A 85 -8.12 5.56 -9.38
N ASP A 86 -8.72 5.42 -10.56
CA ASP A 86 -8.13 4.70 -11.69
C ASP A 86 -6.85 5.38 -12.25
N GLU A 87 -6.80 6.71 -12.25
CA GLU A 87 -5.62 7.49 -12.63
C GLU A 87 -4.48 7.28 -11.63
N ILE A 88 -4.79 7.31 -10.33
CA ILE A 88 -3.82 7.07 -9.26
C ILE A 88 -3.27 5.63 -9.36
N ILE A 89 -4.13 4.63 -9.55
CA ILE A 89 -3.72 3.24 -9.71
C ILE A 89 -2.80 3.10 -10.92
N LYS A 90 -3.20 3.64 -12.08
CA LYS A 90 -2.39 3.58 -13.30
C LYS A 90 -1.04 4.25 -13.13
N LEU A 91 -1.00 5.43 -12.50
CA LEU A 91 0.25 6.16 -12.28
C LEU A 91 1.21 5.37 -11.38
N PHE A 92 0.76 4.96 -10.20
CA PHE A 92 1.68 4.35 -9.23
C PHE A 92 2.06 2.91 -9.57
N THR A 93 1.24 2.17 -10.32
CA THR A 93 1.61 0.82 -10.79
C THR A 93 2.69 0.82 -11.88
N THR A 94 3.05 1.97 -12.43
CA THR A 94 4.24 2.10 -13.29
C THR A 94 5.55 1.95 -12.50
N ILE A 95 5.52 2.17 -11.19
CA ILE A 95 6.69 2.04 -10.32
C ILE A 95 6.95 0.55 -10.06
N LYS A 96 8.14 0.08 -10.43
CA LYS A 96 8.51 -1.32 -10.23
C LYS A 96 8.44 -1.71 -8.75
N GLY A 97 7.65 -2.75 -8.45
CA GLY A 97 7.43 -3.23 -7.08
C GLY A 97 6.22 -2.59 -6.36
N VAL A 98 5.55 -1.63 -6.99
CA VAL A 98 4.27 -1.09 -6.52
C VAL A 98 3.14 -1.75 -7.31
N GLY A 99 2.46 -2.70 -6.68
CA GLY A 99 1.28 -3.36 -7.26
C GLY A 99 -0.02 -2.62 -6.94
N GLU A 100 -1.09 -2.99 -7.64
CA GLU A 100 -2.43 -2.41 -7.45
C GLU A 100 -2.88 -2.47 -5.98
N TRP A 101 -2.67 -3.59 -5.29
CA TRP A 101 -3.01 -3.72 -3.88
C TRP A 101 -2.33 -2.64 -3.01
N THR A 102 -1.06 -2.33 -3.27
CA THR A 102 -0.32 -1.29 -2.53
C THR A 102 -0.94 0.09 -2.74
N VAL A 103 -1.37 0.38 -3.97
CA VAL A 103 -2.04 1.65 -4.29
C VAL A 103 -3.43 1.69 -3.66
N GLN A 104 -4.17 0.58 -3.66
CA GLN A 104 -5.46 0.48 -2.99
C GLN A 104 -5.35 0.75 -1.48
N MET A 105 -4.28 0.30 -0.82
CA MET A 105 -4.01 0.64 0.60
C MET A 105 -3.79 2.15 0.78
N LEU A 106 -3.08 2.79 -0.13
CA LEU A 106 -2.93 4.25 -0.12
C LEU A 106 -4.29 4.95 -0.30
N LEU A 107 -5.09 4.51 -1.26
CA LEU A 107 -6.42 5.07 -1.51
C LEU A 107 -7.33 4.98 -0.28
N ILE A 108 -7.38 3.81 0.37
CA ILE A 108 -8.25 3.55 1.52
C ILE A 108 -7.75 4.29 2.77
N PHE A 109 -6.48 4.08 3.15
CA PHE A 109 -5.98 4.47 4.47
C PHE A 109 -5.36 5.88 4.51
N ASN A 110 -4.90 6.41 3.38
CA ASN A 110 -4.27 7.73 3.33
C ASN A 110 -5.15 8.79 2.66
N LEU A 111 -5.86 8.42 1.60
CA LEU A 111 -6.74 9.35 0.90
C LEU A 111 -8.20 9.26 1.34
N GLY A 112 -8.57 8.28 2.17
CA GLY A 112 -9.92 8.12 2.68
C GLY A 112 -10.95 7.81 1.60
N ARG A 113 -10.53 7.18 0.47
CA ARG A 113 -11.46 6.81 -0.60
C ARG A 113 -12.42 5.73 -0.11
N LEU A 114 -13.71 5.98 -0.24
CA LEU A 114 -14.74 5.12 0.36
C LEU A 114 -15.13 3.91 -0.50
N ASP A 115 -14.82 3.94 -1.80
CA ASP A 115 -15.36 2.95 -2.76
C ASP A 115 -14.27 2.10 -3.45
N ILE A 116 -13.33 1.60 -2.67
CA ILE A 116 -12.25 0.70 -3.13
C ILE A 116 -12.48 -0.71 -2.60
N ILE A 117 -12.32 -1.72 -3.46
CA ILE A 117 -12.33 -3.14 -3.09
C ILE A 117 -11.05 -3.81 -3.55
N PRO A 118 -10.16 -4.24 -2.67
CA PRO A 118 -8.98 -5.02 -3.01
C PRO A 118 -9.35 -6.47 -3.34
N GLN A 119 -9.82 -6.73 -4.57
CA GLN A 119 -10.34 -8.04 -4.99
C GLN A 119 -9.31 -9.16 -4.85
N ASN A 120 -8.03 -8.84 -5.05
CA ASN A 120 -6.93 -9.79 -4.95
C ASN A 120 -6.47 -10.05 -3.50
N ASP A 121 -7.00 -9.31 -2.52
CA ASP A 121 -6.67 -9.51 -1.12
C ASP A 121 -7.23 -10.84 -0.61
N LEU A 122 -6.32 -11.72 -0.17
CA LEU A 122 -6.68 -13.05 0.28
C LEU A 122 -7.48 -13.03 1.59
N ALA A 123 -7.17 -12.08 2.50
CA ALA A 123 -7.87 -11.99 3.78
C ALA A 123 -9.33 -11.58 3.56
N ILE A 124 -9.59 -10.59 2.70
CA ILE A 124 -10.95 -10.20 2.33
C ILE A 124 -11.75 -11.40 1.80
N ARG A 125 -11.18 -12.17 0.87
CA ARG A 125 -11.86 -13.31 0.26
C ARG A 125 -12.11 -14.45 1.25
N LYS A 126 -11.11 -14.79 2.08
CA LYS A 126 -11.24 -15.81 3.12
C LYS A 126 -12.26 -15.41 4.19
N ASN A 127 -12.22 -14.17 4.64
CA ASN A 127 -13.12 -13.68 5.68
C ASN A 127 -14.56 -13.54 5.17
N TYR A 128 -14.74 -13.16 3.90
CA TYR A 128 -16.06 -13.23 3.28
C TYR A 128 -16.58 -14.67 3.19
N GLN A 129 -15.74 -15.62 2.79
CA GLN A 129 -16.08 -17.05 2.78
C GLN A 129 -16.53 -17.51 4.17
N LYS A 130 -15.75 -17.18 5.21
CA LYS A 130 -16.05 -17.52 6.61
C LYS A 130 -17.40 -16.93 7.05
N LEU A 131 -17.60 -15.63 6.77
CA LEU A 131 -18.85 -14.91 7.12
C LEU A 131 -20.08 -15.54 6.47
N LYS A 132 -19.97 -15.95 5.21
CA LYS A 132 -21.08 -16.54 4.42
C LYS A 132 -21.15 -18.07 4.52
N LYS A 133 -20.25 -18.71 5.30
CA LYS A 133 -20.15 -20.17 5.46
C LYS A 133 -20.07 -20.91 4.11
N LEU A 134 -19.32 -20.33 3.16
CA LEU A 134 -19.16 -20.93 1.84
C LEU A 134 -18.16 -22.12 1.90
N PRO A 135 -18.38 -23.19 1.13
CA PRO A 135 -17.52 -24.36 1.15
C PRO A 135 -16.10 -24.07 0.63
N ASN A 136 -15.98 -23.16 -0.33
CA ASN A 136 -14.72 -22.80 -0.96
C ASN A 136 -14.46 -21.28 -0.92
N PRO A 137 -13.19 -20.84 -0.92
CA PRO A 137 -12.84 -19.42 -1.05
C PRO A 137 -13.34 -18.86 -2.38
N ILE A 138 -13.95 -17.69 -2.32
CA ILE A 138 -14.39 -16.99 -3.52
C ILE A 138 -13.21 -16.44 -4.33
N THR A 139 -13.37 -16.36 -5.62
CA THR A 139 -12.38 -15.80 -6.55
C THR A 139 -12.36 -14.25 -6.49
N PRO A 140 -11.29 -13.61 -6.97
CA PRO A 140 -11.26 -12.15 -7.11
C PRO A 140 -12.41 -11.60 -7.96
N LYS A 141 -12.81 -12.31 -9.02
CA LYS A 141 -13.91 -11.91 -9.89
C LYS A 141 -15.25 -11.95 -9.15
N GLU A 142 -15.48 -12.99 -8.35
CA GLU A 142 -16.73 -13.13 -7.59
C GLU A 142 -16.86 -12.04 -6.51
N ILE A 143 -15.81 -11.79 -5.72
CA ILE A 143 -15.89 -10.69 -4.73
C ILE A 143 -16.06 -9.34 -5.41
N GLY A 144 -15.46 -9.13 -6.57
CA GLY A 144 -15.65 -7.94 -7.39
C GLY A 144 -17.10 -7.75 -7.84
N MET A 145 -17.80 -8.82 -8.22
CA MET A 145 -19.22 -8.79 -8.58
C MET A 145 -20.12 -8.54 -7.36
N ILE A 146 -19.88 -9.29 -6.28
CA ILE A 146 -20.65 -9.17 -5.02
C ILE A 146 -20.54 -7.76 -4.46
N SER A 147 -19.34 -7.20 -4.45
CA SER A 147 -19.07 -5.87 -3.89
C SER A 147 -19.72 -4.71 -4.65
N LYS A 148 -20.30 -4.95 -5.83
CA LYS A 148 -21.06 -3.91 -6.54
C LYS A 148 -22.26 -3.40 -5.72
N SER A 149 -22.89 -4.28 -4.94
CA SER A 149 -23.99 -3.92 -4.04
C SER A 149 -23.55 -3.13 -2.81
N TRP A 150 -22.25 -3.06 -2.52
CA TRP A 150 -21.69 -2.31 -1.38
C TRP A 150 -21.34 -0.87 -1.72
N ARG A 151 -21.48 -0.48 -2.99
CA ARG A 151 -21.23 0.89 -3.42
C ARG A 151 -22.17 1.87 -2.72
N PRO A 152 -21.68 3.06 -2.36
CA PRO A 152 -20.34 3.62 -2.58
C PRO A 152 -19.37 3.36 -1.40
N TYR A 153 -19.60 2.33 -0.56
CA TYR A 153 -18.87 2.09 0.69
C TYR A 153 -18.02 0.82 0.70
N ARG A 154 -17.46 0.43 -0.46
CA ARG A 154 -16.67 -0.80 -0.59
C ARG A 154 -15.42 -0.83 0.30
N SER A 155 -14.80 0.33 0.56
CA SER A 155 -13.67 0.43 1.49
C SER A 155 -14.08 0.13 2.92
N VAL A 156 -15.27 0.58 3.33
CA VAL A 156 -15.84 0.30 4.65
C VAL A 156 -16.09 -1.20 4.79
N ALA A 157 -16.70 -1.82 3.78
CA ALA A 157 -16.92 -3.28 3.76
C ALA A 157 -15.58 -4.05 3.83
N SER A 158 -14.56 -3.60 3.11
CA SER A 158 -13.21 -4.19 3.15
C SER A 158 -12.64 -4.12 4.56
N TRP A 159 -12.80 -3.00 5.24
CA TRP A 159 -12.32 -2.79 6.61
C TRP A 159 -12.99 -3.75 7.60
N TYR A 160 -14.30 -3.91 7.52
CA TYR A 160 -15.03 -4.91 8.32
C TYR A 160 -14.55 -6.33 8.02
N LEU A 161 -14.34 -6.69 6.76
CA LEU A 161 -13.86 -8.01 6.39
C LEU A 161 -12.45 -8.28 6.93
N TRP A 162 -11.54 -7.31 6.96
CA TRP A 162 -10.23 -7.47 7.60
C TRP A 162 -10.31 -7.66 9.12
N GLY A 163 -11.35 -7.15 9.78
CA GLY A 163 -11.55 -7.27 11.21
C GLY A 163 -12.20 -8.59 11.67
N ILE A 164 -12.54 -9.51 10.77
CA ILE A 164 -13.08 -10.83 11.12
C ILE A 164 -11.93 -11.75 11.54
N GLU A 165 -11.94 -12.19 12.80
CA GLU A 165 -10.99 -13.14 13.37
C GLU A 165 -11.37 -14.61 13.07
#